data_c7ecc85dc97fd4197956da7fe6ba5113
#
_entry.id   c7ecc85dc97fd4197956da7fe6ba5113
#
_cell.length_a   1.000
_cell.length_b   1.000
_cell.length_c   1.000
_cell.angle_alpha   90.00
_cell.angle_beta   90.00
_cell.angle_gamma   90.00
#
_symmetry.space_group_name_H-M   'P 1'
#
loop_
_entity.id
_entity.type
_entity.pdbx_description
1 polymer ?
#
loop_
_entity_poly.entity_id
_entity_poly.type
_entity_poly.pdbx_seq_one_letter_code
_entity_poly.pdbx_strand_id
1 'polypeptide(L)'
;MSQAGCWRWLALLAAAAGCDGPAPEPESAPPSPAAIGEHFDPATVGSVSGRVTWDGPIPSFAQVLAPVFLSTGVEQRRYPHPNVPDIDPQTRAVRGAVVYLDGIEPSRSRPWDHAPIRVQVHEDRIAIMRGNVESRIGFVCCSDRVEFVSKDAAIHVLSARGAAFFGLPFPDPDRPLRRTLERPGLVDLSSAAGKYWHRAYLFVASHSYYALTDADGRFTLDNVPPGEYTLKCWLPNATVERNERDPNTGLILRFVHAPPLEWSQSILIPVGARTSVAPRVGN
;
A
#
# COMPACT_ATOMS: atom_id res chain seq x y z
N MET A 1 67.28 -9.87 -53.69
CA MET A 1 68.26 -9.68 -52.63
C MET A 1 67.48 -9.39 -51.37
N SER A 2 67.14 -10.42 -50.66
CA SER A 2 67.74 -10.98 -49.42
C SER A 2 67.78 -9.99 -48.26
N GLN A 3 67.01 -10.20 -47.24
CA GLN A 3 67.47 -10.78 -45.97
C GLN A 3 66.27 -11.02 -45.01
N ALA A 4 66.26 -12.26 -44.52
CA ALA A 4 65.38 -12.74 -43.46
C ALA A 4 65.82 -12.23 -42.08
N GLY A 5 64.95 -11.74 -41.27
CA GLY A 5 65.13 -11.41 -39.85
C GLY A 5 64.33 -12.33 -38.95
N CYS A 6 65.05 -13.26 -38.32
CA CYS A 6 64.54 -14.27 -37.40
C CYS A 6 64.25 -13.63 -36.01
N TRP A 7 63.04 -13.60 -35.53
CA TRP A 7 62.75 -13.19 -34.17
C TRP A 7 62.37 -14.42 -33.32
N ARG A 8 63.25 -14.66 -32.34
CA ARG A 8 63.12 -15.70 -31.32
C ARG A 8 62.11 -15.21 -30.26
N TRP A 9 61.03 -15.92 -30.10
CA TRP A 9 60.13 -15.75 -28.98
C TRP A 9 60.69 -16.46 -27.73
N LEU A 10 61.03 -15.70 -26.71
CA LEU A 10 61.26 -16.20 -25.34
C LEU A 10 59.90 -16.40 -24.65
N ALA A 11 59.58 -17.66 -24.40
CA ALA A 11 58.44 -17.99 -23.56
C ALA A 11 58.84 -17.81 -22.09
N LEU A 12 58.22 -16.80 -21.40
CA LEU A 12 58.26 -16.69 -19.95
C LEU A 12 57.14 -17.55 -19.38
N LEU A 13 57.47 -18.66 -18.72
CA LEU A 13 56.59 -19.42 -17.84
C LEU A 13 56.40 -18.63 -16.53
N ALA A 14 55.24 -18.02 -16.32
CA ALA A 14 54.80 -17.50 -15.05
C ALA A 14 54.12 -18.63 -14.28
N ALA A 15 54.78 -19.13 -13.22
CA ALA A 15 54.17 -20.04 -12.25
C ALA A 15 53.15 -19.26 -11.43
N ALA A 16 51.87 -19.50 -11.65
CA ALA A 16 50.77 -19.03 -10.78
C ALA A 16 50.69 -19.94 -9.55
N ALA A 17 51.16 -19.44 -8.41
CA ALA A 17 50.88 -20.08 -7.12
C ALA A 17 49.41 -19.87 -6.83
N GLY A 18 48.61 -20.92 -6.91
CA GLY A 18 47.20 -20.93 -6.49
C GLY A 18 47.12 -20.80 -4.97
N CYS A 19 46.51 -19.72 -4.47
CA CYS A 19 46.01 -19.68 -3.11
C CYS A 19 44.65 -20.40 -3.07
N ASP A 20 44.68 -21.66 -2.69
CA ASP A 20 43.45 -22.38 -2.29
C ASP A 20 42.95 -21.81 -0.95
N GLY A 21 42.15 -20.75 -1.03
CA GLY A 21 41.29 -20.35 0.08
C GLY A 21 40.08 -21.29 0.18
N PRO A 22 39.60 -21.61 1.38
CA PRO A 22 38.40 -22.42 1.53
C PRO A 22 37.22 -21.79 0.78
N ALA A 23 36.52 -22.62 -0.01
CA ALA A 23 35.34 -22.18 -0.75
C ALA A 23 34.33 -21.59 0.26
N PRO A 24 33.70 -20.45 -0.05
CA PRO A 24 32.64 -19.93 0.82
C PRO A 24 31.55 -21.01 0.99
N GLU A 25 31.21 -21.31 2.24
CA GLU A 25 30.05 -22.14 2.54
C GLU A 25 28.83 -21.53 1.85
N PRO A 26 27.97 -22.35 1.22
CA PRO A 26 26.76 -21.86 0.60
C PRO A 26 25.92 -21.20 1.70
N GLU A 27 25.76 -19.89 1.60
CA GLU A 27 24.85 -19.11 2.43
C GLU A 27 23.47 -19.76 2.33
N SER A 28 23.00 -20.32 3.46
CA SER A 28 21.70 -21.00 3.52
C SER A 28 20.65 -20.03 3.02
N ALA A 29 19.95 -20.37 1.93
CA ALA A 29 18.86 -19.58 1.41
C ALA A 29 17.89 -19.26 2.57
N PRO A 30 17.41 -18.00 2.68
CA PRO A 30 16.45 -17.63 3.71
C PRO A 30 15.26 -18.60 3.62
N PRO A 31 14.71 -19.06 4.75
CA PRO A 31 13.58 -19.99 4.75
C PRO A 31 12.46 -19.38 3.89
N SER A 32 11.93 -20.19 2.97
CA SER A 32 10.78 -19.79 2.16
C SER A 32 9.65 -19.34 3.10
N PRO A 33 9.03 -18.17 2.89
CA PRO A 33 7.96 -17.75 3.77
C PRO A 33 6.89 -18.83 3.81
N ALA A 34 6.53 -19.27 5.03
CA ALA A 34 5.50 -20.28 5.22
C ALA A 34 4.22 -19.87 4.46
N ALA A 35 3.62 -20.80 3.74
CA ALA A 35 2.42 -20.52 2.96
C ALA A 35 1.29 -20.05 3.87
N ILE A 36 0.55 -19.01 3.46
CA ILE A 36 -0.59 -18.50 4.21
C ILE A 36 -1.60 -19.66 4.40
N GLY A 37 -1.98 -19.93 5.65
CA GLY A 37 -3.01 -20.93 5.98
C GLY A 37 -2.53 -22.38 6.07
N GLU A 38 -1.25 -22.66 5.96
CA GLU A 38 -0.73 -24.05 6.03
C GLU A 38 -1.09 -24.78 7.33
N HIS A 39 -1.14 -24.05 8.45
CA HIS A 39 -1.49 -24.57 9.78
C HIS A 39 -2.78 -23.97 10.36
N PHE A 40 -3.68 -23.50 9.49
CA PHE A 40 -4.95 -22.93 9.92
C PHE A 40 -5.93 -24.01 10.39
N ASP A 41 -6.41 -23.88 11.65
CA ASP A 41 -7.41 -24.78 12.21
C ASP A 41 -8.75 -24.06 12.42
N PRO A 42 -9.77 -24.30 11.56
CA PRO A 42 -11.06 -23.65 11.67
C PRO A 42 -11.88 -24.05 12.90
N ALA A 43 -11.50 -25.13 13.60
CA ALA A 43 -12.22 -25.60 14.79
C ALA A 43 -11.91 -24.79 16.07
N THR A 44 -10.79 -24.06 16.07
CA THR A 44 -10.31 -23.33 17.25
C THR A 44 -10.43 -21.82 17.17
N VAL A 45 -10.95 -21.29 16.08
CA VAL A 45 -10.95 -19.85 15.79
C VAL A 45 -11.91 -19.06 16.67
N GLY A 46 -11.53 -17.81 16.93
CA GLY A 46 -12.42 -16.79 17.49
C GLY A 46 -12.71 -15.67 16.49
N SER A 47 -13.26 -14.58 16.97
CA SER A 47 -13.52 -13.38 16.15
C SER A 47 -13.31 -12.10 16.93
N VAL A 48 -13.02 -11.01 16.22
CA VAL A 48 -12.98 -9.65 16.77
C VAL A 48 -13.99 -8.80 16.02
N SER A 49 -14.79 -8.05 16.76
CA SER A 49 -15.70 -7.08 16.15
C SER A 49 -15.73 -5.79 16.97
N GLY A 50 -16.15 -4.72 16.33
CA GLY A 50 -16.22 -3.45 17.03
C GLY A 50 -16.75 -2.33 16.17
N ARG A 51 -16.65 -1.12 16.73
CA ARG A 51 -17.06 0.11 16.05
C ARG A 51 -16.00 1.17 16.25
N VAL A 52 -15.49 1.72 15.16
CA VAL A 52 -14.57 2.86 15.17
C VAL A 52 -15.37 4.16 15.24
N THR A 53 -15.03 5.01 16.19
CA THR A 53 -15.66 6.32 16.38
C THR A 53 -14.63 7.43 16.37
N TRP A 54 -15.09 8.62 15.96
CA TRP A 54 -14.26 9.83 15.99
C TRP A 54 -14.27 10.46 17.38
N ASP A 55 -13.10 10.81 17.88
CA ASP A 55 -12.90 11.55 19.11
C ASP A 55 -12.52 13.02 18.80
N GLY A 56 -13.03 13.97 19.60
CA GLY A 56 -12.79 15.39 19.39
C GLY A 56 -13.70 16.06 18.33
N PRO A 57 -13.48 17.32 17.96
CA PRO A 57 -14.25 18.04 16.94
C PRO A 57 -14.14 17.37 15.57
N ILE A 58 -15.24 17.32 14.80
CA ILE A 58 -15.20 16.84 13.42
C ILE A 58 -14.47 17.90 12.58
N PRO A 59 -13.35 17.54 11.92
CA PRO A 59 -12.59 18.49 11.14
C PRO A 59 -13.31 18.85 9.84
N SER A 60 -13.16 20.10 9.41
CA SER A 60 -13.63 20.57 8.11
C SER A 60 -12.45 20.90 7.22
N PHE A 61 -12.44 20.35 6.02
CA PHE A 61 -11.38 20.60 5.03
C PHE A 61 -11.96 21.25 3.79
N ALA A 62 -11.29 22.30 3.30
CA ALA A 62 -11.64 22.93 2.04
C ALA A 62 -11.37 21.98 0.87
N GLN A 63 -12.15 22.12 -0.19
CA GLN A 63 -11.87 21.46 -1.46
C GLN A 63 -10.51 21.91 -2.02
N VAL A 64 -9.85 21.02 -2.72
CA VAL A 64 -8.59 21.32 -3.41
C VAL A 64 -8.91 22.12 -4.67
N LEU A 65 -8.33 23.31 -4.79
CA LEU A 65 -8.42 24.13 -6.01
C LEU A 65 -7.18 23.86 -6.86
N ALA A 66 -7.38 23.36 -8.08
CA ALA A 66 -6.28 22.99 -8.96
C ALA A 66 -6.44 23.59 -10.36
N PRO A 67 -5.34 24.07 -10.99
CA PRO A 67 -5.36 24.53 -12.36
C PRO A 67 -5.48 23.34 -13.33
N VAL A 68 -6.39 23.43 -14.26
CA VAL A 68 -6.51 22.53 -15.40
C VAL A 68 -6.13 23.28 -16.66
N PHE A 69 -5.10 22.78 -17.34
CA PHE A 69 -4.59 23.42 -18.57
C PHE A 69 -5.37 22.87 -19.76
N LEU A 70 -6.11 23.74 -20.40
CA LEU A 70 -6.89 23.44 -21.61
C LEU A 70 -6.22 24.11 -22.80
N SER A 71 -6.59 23.71 -24.02
CA SER A 71 -6.15 24.39 -25.25
C SER A 71 -6.63 25.85 -25.34
N THR A 72 -7.71 26.17 -24.60
CA THR A 72 -8.33 27.51 -24.53
C THR A 72 -7.81 28.38 -23.38
N GLY A 73 -6.94 27.85 -22.51
CA GLY A 73 -6.42 28.56 -21.33
C GLY A 73 -6.36 27.73 -20.08
N VAL A 74 -6.31 28.38 -18.91
CA VAL A 74 -6.24 27.74 -17.61
C VAL A 74 -7.58 27.91 -16.90
N GLU A 75 -8.19 26.79 -16.51
CA GLU A 75 -9.41 26.75 -15.71
C GLU A 75 -9.07 26.31 -14.28
N GLN A 76 -9.71 26.92 -13.29
CA GLN A 76 -9.61 26.46 -11.88
C GLN A 76 -10.74 25.48 -11.57
N ARG A 77 -10.40 24.24 -11.25
CA ARG A 77 -11.36 23.20 -10.84
C ARG A 77 -11.21 22.84 -9.38
N ARG A 78 -12.32 22.47 -8.78
CA ARG A 78 -12.39 22.04 -7.39
C ARG A 78 -12.50 20.53 -7.34
N TYR A 79 -11.64 19.93 -6.52
CA TYR A 79 -11.62 18.48 -6.26
C TYR A 79 -11.84 18.21 -4.78
N PRO A 80 -12.47 17.08 -4.42
CA PRO A 80 -12.53 16.66 -3.03
C PRO A 80 -11.12 16.53 -2.44
N HIS A 81 -10.95 16.96 -1.20
CA HIS A 81 -9.68 16.73 -0.51
C HIS A 81 -9.47 15.21 -0.31
N PRO A 82 -8.30 14.64 -0.69
CA PRO A 82 -8.17 13.19 -0.84
C PRO A 82 -8.31 12.39 0.45
N ASN A 83 -7.92 12.94 1.59
CA ASN A 83 -7.86 12.22 2.86
C ASN A 83 -8.91 12.66 3.87
N VAL A 84 -9.95 13.39 3.46
CA VAL A 84 -11.02 13.78 4.37
C VAL A 84 -11.66 12.52 4.95
N PRO A 85 -11.72 12.39 6.29
CA PRO A 85 -12.38 11.27 6.92
C PRO A 85 -13.89 11.33 6.70
N ASP A 86 -14.50 10.18 6.46
CA ASP A 86 -15.96 10.05 6.34
C ASP A 86 -16.52 9.75 7.73
N ILE A 87 -17.05 10.79 8.37
CA ILE A 87 -17.53 10.76 9.76
C ILE A 87 -19.01 11.10 9.79
N ASP A 88 -19.83 10.20 10.32
CA ASP A 88 -21.22 10.50 10.60
C ASP A 88 -21.33 11.56 11.74
N PRO A 89 -21.97 12.71 11.50
CA PRO A 89 -21.97 13.80 12.46
C PRO A 89 -22.81 13.52 13.72
N GLN A 90 -23.75 12.59 13.66
CA GLN A 90 -24.63 12.26 14.78
C GLN A 90 -24.06 11.13 15.63
N THR A 91 -23.62 10.06 14.98
CA THR A 91 -23.15 8.85 15.66
C THR A 91 -21.65 8.82 15.86
N ARG A 92 -20.91 9.74 15.23
CA ARG A 92 -19.43 9.79 15.24
C ARG A 92 -18.77 8.58 14.61
N ALA A 93 -19.52 7.74 13.90
CA ALA A 93 -19.00 6.59 13.19
C ALA A 93 -18.00 7.02 12.12
N VAL A 94 -16.87 6.31 12.03
CA VAL A 94 -15.85 6.54 11.01
C VAL A 94 -15.92 5.45 9.96
N ARG A 95 -16.30 5.81 8.73
CA ARG A 95 -16.32 4.90 7.60
C ARG A 95 -14.95 4.84 6.91
N GLY A 96 -14.57 3.65 6.44
CA GLY A 96 -13.37 3.44 5.65
C GLY A 96 -12.06 3.50 6.45
N ALA A 97 -12.11 3.43 7.79
CA ALA A 97 -10.93 3.19 8.60
C ALA A 97 -10.45 1.74 8.37
N VAL A 98 -9.14 1.54 8.31
CA VAL A 98 -8.54 0.20 8.23
C VAL A 98 -8.38 -0.34 9.63
N VAL A 99 -8.95 -1.52 9.89
CA VAL A 99 -8.73 -2.26 11.13
C VAL A 99 -8.03 -3.57 10.81
N TYR A 100 -6.95 -3.87 11.51
CA TYR A 100 -6.18 -5.07 11.25
C TYR A 100 -5.49 -5.60 12.51
N LEU A 101 -5.14 -6.87 12.46
CA LEU A 101 -4.34 -7.52 13.51
C LEU A 101 -2.86 -7.49 13.15
N ASP A 102 -2.03 -7.21 14.13
CA ASP A 102 -0.59 -7.33 14.05
C ASP A 102 -0.12 -8.47 14.96
N GLY A 103 0.94 -9.19 14.55
CA GLY A 103 1.46 -10.35 15.28
C GLY A 103 0.85 -11.69 14.83
N ILE A 104 0.09 -11.72 13.73
CA ILE A 104 -0.40 -12.97 13.15
C ILE A 104 0.74 -13.69 12.41
N GLU A 105 0.97 -14.94 12.74
CA GLU A 105 1.83 -15.81 11.96
C GLU A 105 1.11 -16.25 10.66
N PRO A 106 1.70 -15.99 9.47
CA PRO A 106 1.03 -16.25 8.19
C PRO A 106 0.55 -17.70 8.04
N SER A 107 1.32 -18.67 8.48
CA SER A 107 0.95 -20.10 8.39
C SER A 107 -0.30 -20.46 9.18
N ARG A 108 -0.58 -19.75 10.28
CA ARG A 108 -1.76 -19.94 11.13
C ARG A 108 -2.95 -19.07 10.70
N SER A 109 -2.75 -18.14 9.77
CA SER A 109 -3.82 -17.31 9.22
C SER A 109 -4.81 -18.15 8.44
N ARG A 110 -6.08 -17.76 8.43
CA ARG A 110 -6.99 -18.28 7.40
C ARG A 110 -6.43 -18.00 6.01
N PRO A 111 -6.78 -18.82 5.00
CA PRO A 111 -6.41 -18.54 3.62
C PRO A 111 -6.81 -17.11 3.21
N TRP A 112 -6.08 -16.55 2.26
CA TRP A 112 -6.39 -15.23 1.71
C TRP A 112 -7.77 -15.23 1.06
N ASP A 113 -8.69 -14.39 1.54
CA ASP A 113 -10.10 -14.36 1.13
C ASP A 113 -10.58 -12.99 0.62
N HIS A 114 -9.68 -11.99 0.60
CA HIS A 114 -10.01 -10.72 -0.03
C HIS A 114 -10.04 -10.87 -1.55
N ALA A 115 -11.11 -10.36 -2.17
CA ALA A 115 -11.23 -10.36 -3.62
C ALA A 115 -10.08 -9.57 -4.27
N PRO A 116 -9.58 -10.00 -5.44
CA PRO A 116 -8.56 -9.27 -6.19
C PRO A 116 -8.98 -7.83 -6.46
N ILE A 117 -8.00 -6.94 -6.39
CA ILE A 117 -8.22 -5.51 -6.65
C ILE A 117 -7.63 -5.09 -7.99
N ARG A 118 -8.20 -4.01 -8.54
CA ARG A 118 -7.67 -3.26 -9.67
C ARG A 118 -7.57 -1.79 -9.30
N VAL A 119 -6.43 -1.17 -9.56
CA VAL A 119 -6.23 0.27 -9.37
C VAL A 119 -6.59 0.98 -10.67
N GLN A 120 -7.56 1.87 -10.61
CA GLN A 120 -7.99 2.71 -11.74
C GLN A 120 -7.54 4.15 -11.50
N VAL A 121 -6.95 4.76 -12.51
CA VAL A 121 -6.55 6.17 -12.49
C VAL A 121 -7.50 6.93 -13.40
N HIS A 122 -8.20 7.90 -12.82
CA HIS A 122 -9.11 8.81 -13.50
C HIS A 122 -8.53 10.23 -13.49
N GLU A 123 -9.13 11.14 -14.27
CA GLU A 123 -8.72 12.54 -14.27
C GLU A 123 -8.83 13.20 -12.89
N ASP A 124 -9.84 12.82 -12.13
CA ASP A 124 -10.19 13.41 -10.84
C ASP A 124 -9.69 12.63 -9.61
N ARG A 125 -9.39 11.33 -9.74
CA ARG A 125 -9.03 10.48 -8.59
C ARG A 125 -8.25 9.22 -8.96
N ILE A 126 -7.72 8.58 -7.94
CA ILE A 126 -7.28 7.17 -7.99
C ILE A 126 -8.35 6.34 -7.25
N ALA A 127 -8.89 5.33 -7.93
CA ALA A 127 -9.90 4.42 -7.41
C ALA A 127 -9.33 3.00 -7.28
N ILE A 128 -9.63 2.33 -6.18
CA ILE A 128 -9.32 0.91 -5.98
C ILE A 128 -10.61 0.13 -6.07
N MET A 129 -10.72 -0.67 -7.12
CA MET A 129 -11.89 -1.49 -7.40
C MET A 129 -11.73 -2.89 -6.83
N ARG A 130 -12.70 -3.33 -6.06
CA ARG A 130 -12.87 -4.70 -5.60
C ARG A 130 -14.22 -5.21 -6.11
N GLY A 131 -14.19 -5.93 -7.24
CA GLY A 131 -15.41 -6.17 -8.01
C GLY A 131 -16.02 -4.84 -8.45
N ASN A 132 -17.28 -4.58 -8.06
CA ASN A 132 -18.00 -3.33 -8.36
C ASN A 132 -17.93 -2.29 -7.24
N VAL A 133 -17.19 -2.56 -6.17
CA VAL A 133 -17.06 -1.64 -5.04
C VAL A 133 -15.82 -0.78 -5.22
N GLU A 134 -16.02 0.53 -5.22
CA GLU A 134 -14.95 1.52 -5.26
C GLU A 134 -14.52 1.91 -3.85
N SER A 135 -13.22 2.02 -3.63
CA SER A 135 -12.59 2.51 -2.40
C SER A 135 -11.32 3.29 -2.74
N ARG A 136 -10.77 4.01 -1.78
CA ARG A 136 -9.41 4.56 -1.85
C ARG A 136 -8.37 3.67 -1.16
N ILE A 137 -8.81 2.59 -0.53
CA ILE A 137 -7.97 1.67 0.22
C ILE A 137 -8.22 0.25 -0.26
N GLY A 138 -7.16 -0.51 -0.48
CA GLY A 138 -7.22 -1.91 -0.88
C GLY A 138 -6.25 -2.78 -0.10
N PHE A 139 -6.59 -4.07 -0.04
CA PHE A 139 -5.76 -5.12 0.57
C PHE A 139 -5.23 -6.03 -0.52
N VAL A 140 -3.94 -6.34 -0.45
CA VAL A 140 -3.23 -7.17 -1.42
C VAL A 140 -2.44 -8.23 -0.66
N CYS A 141 -2.55 -9.47 -1.07
CA CYS A 141 -1.67 -10.51 -0.55
C CYS A 141 -0.22 -10.25 -0.99
N CYS A 142 0.72 -10.45 -0.08
CA CYS A 142 2.14 -10.37 -0.42
C CYS A 142 2.46 -11.32 -1.58
N SER A 143 3.21 -10.83 -2.55
CA SER A 143 3.55 -11.50 -3.82
C SER A 143 2.42 -11.59 -4.85
N ASP A 144 1.23 -11.04 -4.58
CA ASP A 144 0.17 -10.94 -5.57
C ASP A 144 0.48 -9.87 -6.63
N ARG A 145 -0.07 -10.12 -7.81
CA ARG A 145 0.01 -9.22 -8.95
C ARG A 145 -1.20 -8.29 -8.98
N VAL A 146 -0.95 -6.99 -8.88
CA VAL A 146 -1.96 -5.93 -8.98
C VAL A 146 -1.99 -5.36 -10.39
N GLU A 147 -3.19 -5.11 -10.89
CA GLU A 147 -3.44 -4.45 -12.17
C GLU A 147 -3.72 -2.96 -11.98
N PHE A 148 -3.05 -2.13 -12.77
CA PHE A 148 -3.18 -0.68 -12.78
C PHE A 148 -3.62 -0.24 -14.18
N VAL A 149 -4.64 0.60 -14.28
CA VAL A 149 -5.19 1.03 -15.57
C VAL A 149 -5.63 2.49 -15.53
N SER A 150 -5.32 3.25 -16.58
CA SER A 150 -5.94 4.56 -16.79
C SER A 150 -7.32 4.39 -17.42
N LYS A 151 -8.29 5.19 -16.98
CA LYS A 151 -9.68 5.13 -17.46
C LYS A 151 -10.03 6.27 -18.41
N ASP A 152 -9.10 7.16 -18.68
CA ASP A 152 -9.27 8.29 -19.59
C ASP A 152 -7.98 8.59 -20.35
N ALA A 153 -8.07 9.47 -21.38
CA ALA A 153 -6.95 9.85 -22.23
C ALA A 153 -6.06 10.95 -21.65
N ALA A 154 -6.32 11.40 -20.41
CA ALA A 154 -5.46 12.38 -19.76
C ALA A 154 -4.09 11.78 -19.44
N ILE A 155 -3.07 12.64 -19.36
CA ILE A 155 -1.73 12.19 -18.97
C ILE A 155 -1.76 11.80 -17.50
N HIS A 156 -1.45 10.53 -17.26
CA HIS A 156 -1.30 9.98 -15.92
C HIS A 156 0.08 9.34 -15.74
N VAL A 157 0.69 9.66 -14.62
CA VAL A 157 1.86 8.94 -14.10
C VAL A 157 1.56 8.63 -12.64
N LEU A 158 1.36 7.36 -12.32
CA LEU A 158 1.16 6.90 -10.95
C LEU A 158 2.53 6.74 -10.28
N SER A 159 2.65 7.24 -9.05
CA SER A 159 3.80 7.02 -8.17
C SER A 159 3.38 6.17 -6.99
N ALA A 160 4.13 5.12 -6.71
CA ALA A 160 3.99 4.28 -5.52
C ALA A 160 5.19 4.49 -4.60
N ARG A 161 4.93 4.61 -3.29
CA ARG A 161 5.95 4.79 -2.25
C ARG A 161 5.61 3.98 -1.00
N GLY A 162 6.62 3.65 -0.21
CA GLY A 162 6.47 2.84 1.01
C GLY A 162 6.94 1.41 0.80
N ALA A 163 6.09 0.42 1.02
CA ALA A 163 6.43 -1.00 0.85
C ALA A 163 6.77 -1.37 -0.60
N ALA A 164 6.33 -0.57 -1.58
CA ALA A 164 6.77 -0.64 -2.97
C ALA A 164 7.21 0.74 -3.45
N PHE A 165 8.16 0.77 -4.40
CA PHE A 165 8.63 2.02 -4.99
C PHE A 165 8.71 1.87 -6.52
N PHE A 166 7.80 2.54 -7.23
CA PHE A 166 7.79 2.54 -8.70
C PHE A 166 7.00 3.74 -9.27
N GLY A 167 7.27 4.05 -10.54
CA GLY A 167 6.48 4.96 -11.36
C GLY A 167 5.82 4.19 -12.51
N LEU A 168 4.56 4.49 -12.82
CA LEU A 168 3.81 3.91 -13.93
C LEU A 168 3.23 5.02 -14.81
N PRO A 169 3.83 5.31 -15.98
CA PRO A 169 3.21 6.13 -16.99
C PRO A 169 2.12 5.32 -17.73
N PHE A 170 0.98 5.94 -17.99
CA PHE A 170 -0.11 5.34 -18.77
C PHE A 170 -0.18 6.03 -20.15
N PRO A 171 0.42 5.44 -21.17
CA PRO A 171 0.40 6.01 -22.51
C PRO A 171 -0.99 5.93 -23.17
N ASP A 172 -1.75 4.89 -22.84
CA ASP A 172 -3.05 4.61 -23.44
C ASP A 172 -4.09 4.32 -22.34
N PRO A 173 -5.35 4.78 -22.51
CA PRO A 173 -6.45 4.37 -21.65
C PRO A 173 -6.76 2.88 -21.84
N ASP A 174 -7.36 2.29 -20.81
CA ASP A 174 -7.80 0.89 -20.74
C ASP A 174 -6.72 -0.17 -21.04
N ARG A 175 -5.45 0.22 -21.12
CA ARG A 175 -4.33 -0.70 -21.24
C ARG A 175 -3.72 -1.00 -19.86
N PRO A 176 -3.95 -2.20 -19.29
CA PRO A 176 -3.51 -2.49 -17.94
C PRO A 176 -1.99 -2.72 -17.85
N LEU A 177 -1.39 -2.14 -16.83
CA LEU A 177 -0.03 -2.42 -16.39
C LEU A 177 -0.08 -3.26 -15.12
N ARG A 178 0.89 -4.16 -14.91
CA ARG A 178 0.87 -5.08 -13.78
C ARG A 178 2.16 -4.97 -12.98
N ARG A 179 2.03 -5.04 -11.65
CA ARG A 179 3.15 -5.10 -10.71
C ARG A 179 2.88 -6.12 -9.63
N THR A 180 3.90 -6.89 -9.28
CA THR A 180 3.90 -7.75 -8.11
C THR A 180 4.32 -6.92 -6.89
N LEU A 181 3.63 -7.07 -5.77
CA LEU A 181 3.94 -6.38 -4.52
C LEU A 181 4.51 -7.40 -3.53
N GLU A 182 5.83 -7.39 -3.36
CA GLU A 182 6.55 -8.47 -2.66
C GLU A 182 6.77 -8.22 -1.17
N ARG A 183 6.74 -6.96 -0.72
CA ARG A 183 7.03 -6.61 0.68
C ARG A 183 5.77 -6.20 1.41
N PRO A 184 5.48 -6.80 2.59
CA PRO A 184 4.38 -6.36 3.45
C PRO A 184 4.55 -4.90 3.87
N GLY A 185 3.44 -4.20 4.02
CA GLY A 185 3.40 -2.82 4.48
C GLY A 185 2.46 -1.93 3.66
N LEU A 186 2.47 -0.65 3.98
CA LEU A 186 1.66 0.36 3.30
C LEU A 186 2.33 0.84 2.02
N VAL A 187 1.58 0.87 0.93
CA VAL A 187 1.94 1.53 -0.34
C VAL A 187 1.05 2.75 -0.52
N ASP A 188 1.66 3.92 -0.55
CA ASP A 188 1.02 5.20 -0.83
C ASP A 188 1.05 5.44 -2.35
N LEU A 189 -0.13 5.55 -2.96
CA LEU A 189 -0.32 5.83 -4.38
C LEU A 189 -0.69 7.30 -4.57
N SER A 190 0.03 7.97 -5.46
CA SER A 190 -0.18 9.38 -5.79
C SER A 190 0.11 9.65 -7.27
N SER A 191 -0.27 10.82 -7.76
CA SER A 191 0.13 11.25 -9.11
C SER A 191 1.54 11.83 -9.10
N ALA A 192 2.33 11.47 -10.13
CA ALA A 192 3.58 12.16 -10.48
C ALA A 192 3.39 13.11 -11.68
N ALA A 193 2.15 13.31 -12.16
CA ALA A 193 1.80 14.22 -13.25
C ALA A 193 1.10 15.52 -12.73
N GLY A 194 1.46 15.99 -11.52
CA GLY A 194 0.97 17.25 -10.96
C GLY A 194 -0.47 17.21 -10.42
N LYS A 195 -1.15 16.05 -10.41
CA LYS A 195 -2.49 15.90 -9.83
C LYS A 195 -2.38 15.62 -8.32
N TYR A 196 -2.00 16.63 -7.54
CA TYR A 196 -1.65 16.51 -6.12
C TYR A 196 -2.84 16.12 -5.21
N TRP A 197 -4.07 16.14 -5.73
CA TRP A 197 -5.27 15.61 -5.09
C TRP A 197 -5.46 14.10 -5.28
N HIS A 198 -4.68 13.44 -6.13
CA HIS A 198 -4.72 12.00 -6.32
C HIS A 198 -4.04 11.27 -5.17
N ARG A 199 -4.79 10.45 -4.45
CA ARG A 199 -4.29 9.65 -3.33
C ARG A 199 -5.10 8.38 -3.16
N ALA A 200 -4.40 7.25 -2.99
CA ALA A 200 -4.98 5.97 -2.61
C ALA A 200 -3.93 5.14 -1.85
N TYR A 201 -4.34 4.06 -1.19
CA TYR A 201 -3.49 3.28 -0.32
C TYR A 201 -3.70 1.79 -0.53
N LEU A 202 -2.59 1.03 -0.61
CA LEU A 202 -2.62 -0.42 -0.61
C LEU A 202 -1.92 -0.94 0.64
N PHE A 203 -2.59 -1.81 1.36
CA PHE A 203 -1.97 -2.61 2.41
C PHE A 203 -1.55 -3.94 1.81
N VAL A 204 -0.25 -4.13 1.64
CA VAL A 204 0.33 -5.41 1.25
C VAL A 204 0.49 -6.23 2.53
N ALA A 205 -0.20 -7.35 2.60
CA ALA A 205 -0.35 -8.10 3.83
C ALA A 205 0.09 -9.56 3.68
N SER A 206 0.64 -10.11 4.74
CA SER A 206 1.03 -11.52 4.83
C SER A 206 -0.07 -12.42 5.45
N HIS A 207 -1.24 -11.85 5.78
CA HIS A 207 -2.38 -12.55 6.35
C HIS A 207 -3.69 -11.82 6.04
N SER A 208 -4.85 -12.47 6.19
CA SER A 208 -6.17 -11.99 5.75
C SER A 208 -6.92 -11.09 6.74
N TYR A 209 -6.33 -10.79 7.94
CA TYR A 209 -7.08 -10.08 9.00
C TYR A 209 -6.98 -8.56 8.86
N TYR A 210 -7.58 -8.05 7.79
CA TYR A 210 -7.76 -6.64 7.48
C TYR A 210 -9.23 -6.39 7.16
N ALA A 211 -9.79 -5.30 7.63
CA ALA A 211 -11.15 -4.85 7.31
C ALA A 211 -11.21 -3.34 7.12
N LEU A 212 -12.15 -2.89 6.29
CA LEU A 212 -12.59 -1.49 6.27
C LEU A 212 -13.86 -1.38 7.10
N THR A 213 -13.96 -0.31 7.87
CA THR A 213 -15.20 0.00 8.59
C THR A 213 -16.31 0.38 7.61
N ASP A 214 -17.53 -0.06 7.91
CA ASP A 214 -18.74 0.27 7.16
C ASP A 214 -19.28 1.68 7.48
N ALA A 215 -20.45 2.04 6.95
CA ALA A 215 -21.09 3.34 7.18
C ALA A 215 -21.41 3.62 8.66
N ASP A 216 -21.63 2.57 9.45
CA ASP A 216 -21.84 2.67 10.89
C ASP A 216 -20.54 2.62 11.70
N GLY A 217 -19.39 2.62 11.05
CA GLY A 217 -18.06 2.46 11.65
C GLY A 217 -17.76 1.04 12.14
N ARG A 218 -18.59 0.05 11.80
CA ARG A 218 -18.45 -1.33 12.26
C ARG A 218 -17.42 -2.08 11.44
N PHE A 219 -16.74 -3.02 12.12
CA PHE A 219 -15.84 -4.00 11.50
C PHE A 219 -15.99 -5.36 12.17
N THR A 220 -15.60 -6.39 11.43
CA THR A 220 -15.48 -7.76 11.93
C THR A 220 -14.28 -8.44 11.28
N LEU A 221 -13.50 -9.13 12.12
CA LEU A 221 -12.41 -10.02 11.73
C LEU A 221 -12.78 -11.41 12.22
N ASP A 222 -13.23 -12.26 11.31
CA ASP A 222 -13.67 -13.63 11.63
C ASP A 222 -12.56 -14.64 11.41
N ASN A 223 -12.74 -15.83 12.02
CA ASN A 223 -11.85 -16.97 11.88
C ASN A 223 -10.40 -16.64 12.29
N VAL A 224 -10.23 -15.90 13.39
CA VAL A 224 -8.93 -15.53 13.92
C VAL A 224 -8.42 -16.66 14.80
N PRO A 225 -7.18 -17.16 14.63
CA PRO A 225 -6.57 -18.12 15.53
C PRO A 225 -6.54 -17.60 16.97
N PRO A 226 -6.68 -18.46 17.98
CA PRO A 226 -6.57 -18.04 19.37
C PRO A 226 -5.16 -17.54 19.66
N GLY A 227 -5.05 -16.48 20.47
CA GLY A 227 -3.77 -15.89 20.82
C GLY A 227 -3.88 -14.43 21.25
N GLU A 228 -2.73 -13.86 21.61
CA GLU A 228 -2.58 -12.45 21.93
C GLU A 228 -2.10 -11.70 20.68
N TYR A 229 -2.78 -10.62 20.34
CA TYR A 229 -2.51 -9.81 19.15
C TYR A 229 -2.61 -8.34 19.47
N THR A 230 -2.02 -7.51 18.62
CA THR A 230 -2.29 -6.07 18.64
C THR A 230 -3.32 -5.72 17.58
N LEU A 231 -4.51 -5.30 18.00
CA LEU A 231 -5.49 -4.70 17.09
C LEU A 231 -5.08 -3.27 16.79
N LYS A 232 -4.96 -2.95 15.51
CA LYS A 232 -4.60 -1.61 15.03
C LYS A 232 -5.75 -1.03 14.21
N CYS A 233 -5.95 0.28 14.36
CA CYS A 233 -6.84 1.06 13.51
C CYS A 233 -6.00 2.18 12.87
N TRP A 234 -6.16 2.36 11.56
CA TRP A 234 -5.42 3.32 10.75
C TRP A 234 -6.38 4.13 9.89
N LEU A 235 -6.15 5.44 9.84
CA LEU A 235 -6.91 6.37 9.00
C LEU A 235 -5.95 7.39 8.38
N PRO A 236 -6.02 7.70 7.06
CA PRO A 236 -5.17 8.70 6.47
C PRO A 236 -5.48 10.08 7.04
N ASN A 237 -4.43 10.86 7.34
CA ASN A 237 -4.59 12.21 7.86
C ASN A 237 -4.84 13.19 6.70
N ALA A 238 -5.84 14.05 6.83
CA ALA A 238 -6.16 15.08 5.85
C ALA A 238 -5.32 16.36 6.04
N THR A 239 -4.74 16.58 7.20
CA THR A 239 -3.90 17.77 7.46
C THR A 239 -2.70 17.78 6.53
N VAL A 240 -2.55 18.85 5.74
CA VAL A 240 -1.40 19.08 4.88
C VAL A 240 -0.35 19.85 5.66
N GLU A 241 0.80 19.25 5.92
CA GLU A 241 1.94 19.92 6.60
C GLU A 241 2.68 20.86 5.66
N ARG A 242 2.87 20.42 4.40
CA ARG A 242 3.54 21.23 3.39
C ARG A 242 3.15 20.81 1.97
N ASN A 243 3.32 21.77 1.07
CA ASN A 243 3.19 21.54 -0.37
C ASN A 243 4.59 21.38 -0.98
N GLU A 244 4.85 20.22 -1.60
CA GLU A 244 6.03 20.08 -2.46
C GLU A 244 5.73 20.77 -3.80
N ARG A 245 6.61 21.69 -4.19
CA ARG A 245 6.45 22.50 -5.40
C ARG A 245 7.58 22.25 -6.38
N ASP A 246 7.27 22.36 -7.64
CA ASP A 246 8.27 22.41 -8.70
C ASP A 246 9.14 23.68 -8.52
N PRO A 247 10.46 23.55 -8.47
CA PRO A 247 11.35 24.69 -8.20
C PRO A 247 11.37 25.75 -9.33
N ASN A 248 10.99 25.37 -10.56
CA ASN A 248 11.02 26.27 -11.70
C ASN A 248 9.70 26.96 -11.95
N THR A 249 8.58 26.26 -11.75
CA THR A 249 7.23 26.76 -12.06
C THR A 249 6.45 27.19 -10.81
N GLY A 250 6.87 26.75 -9.61
CA GLY A 250 6.14 26.98 -8.36
C GLY A 250 4.83 26.18 -8.23
N LEU A 251 4.48 25.36 -9.23
CA LEU A 251 3.28 24.53 -9.20
C LEU A 251 3.37 23.46 -8.11
N ILE A 252 2.25 23.16 -7.47
CA ILE A 252 2.17 22.09 -6.47
C ILE A 252 2.29 20.76 -7.20
N LEU A 253 3.29 19.96 -6.81
CA LEU A 253 3.50 18.61 -7.29
C LEU A 253 2.80 17.59 -6.40
N ARG A 254 2.85 17.80 -5.07
CA ARG A 254 2.33 16.84 -4.08
C ARG A 254 2.01 17.53 -2.75
N PHE A 255 0.96 17.05 -2.09
CA PHE A 255 0.72 17.31 -0.67
C PHE A 255 1.54 16.33 0.19
N VAL A 256 2.22 16.85 1.19
CA VAL A 256 2.78 16.07 2.28
C VAL A 256 1.83 16.19 3.45
N HIS A 257 1.16 15.10 3.75
CA HIS A 257 0.21 15.04 4.86
C HIS A 257 0.92 14.73 6.17
N ALA A 258 0.32 15.15 7.27
CA ALA A 258 0.70 14.70 8.61
C ALA A 258 0.63 13.17 8.71
N PRO A 259 1.33 12.56 9.67
CA PRO A 259 1.24 11.14 9.93
C PRO A 259 -0.21 10.66 10.04
N PRO A 260 -0.49 9.41 9.64
CA PRO A 260 -1.84 8.85 9.77
C PRO A 260 -2.33 8.90 11.21
N LEU A 261 -3.65 8.91 11.37
CA LEU A 261 -4.26 8.75 12.68
C LEU A 261 -4.28 7.26 12.99
N GLU A 262 -3.66 6.90 14.10
CA GLU A 262 -3.50 5.50 14.52
C GLU A 262 -4.03 5.28 15.92
N TRP A 263 -4.60 4.11 16.13
CA TRP A 263 -4.98 3.59 17.43
C TRP A 263 -4.56 2.13 17.51
N SER A 264 -4.15 1.68 18.70
CA SER A 264 -3.76 0.28 18.90
C SER A 264 -4.11 -0.19 20.31
N GLN A 265 -4.43 -1.49 20.43
CA GLN A 265 -4.70 -2.15 21.71
C GLN A 265 -4.29 -3.62 21.63
N SER A 266 -3.61 -4.12 22.67
CA SER A 266 -3.41 -5.55 22.84
C SER A 266 -4.72 -6.22 23.21
N ILE A 267 -5.03 -7.33 22.52
CA ILE A 267 -6.24 -8.10 22.73
C ILE A 267 -5.92 -9.59 22.82
N LEU A 268 -6.70 -10.30 23.66
CA LEU A 268 -6.70 -11.76 23.71
C LEU A 268 -7.90 -12.28 22.90
N ILE A 269 -7.67 -13.25 22.05
CA ILE A 269 -8.73 -13.95 21.31
C ILE A 269 -8.79 -15.39 21.84
N PRO A 270 -9.83 -15.72 22.64
CA PRO A 270 -10.04 -17.07 23.12
C PRO A 270 -10.61 -18.00 22.02
N VAL A 271 -10.46 -19.29 22.21
CA VAL A 271 -11.08 -20.31 21.35
C VAL A 271 -12.60 -20.13 21.33
N GLY A 272 -13.20 -20.10 20.15
CA GLY A 272 -14.65 -20.06 19.95
C GLY A 272 -15.36 -18.79 20.43
N ALA A 273 -14.61 -17.78 20.91
CA ALA A 273 -15.21 -16.58 21.49
C ALA A 273 -15.12 -15.36 20.56
N ARG A 274 -16.01 -14.40 20.84
CA ARG A 274 -15.98 -13.07 20.19
C ARG A 274 -15.40 -12.04 21.16
N THR A 275 -14.36 -11.36 20.72
CA THR A 275 -13.79 -10.19 21.41
C THR A 275 -14.40 -8.92 20.86
N SER A 276 -14.91 -8.04 21.73
CA SER A 276 -15.49 -6.75 21.32
C SER A 276 -14.55 -5.61 21.70
N VAL A 277 -14.32 -4.68 20.75
CA VAL A 277 -13.42 -3.54 20.94
C VAL A 277 -14.05 -2.27 20.35
N ALA A 278 -13.76 -1.12 20.95
CA ALA A 278 -14.28 0.18 20.53
C ALA A 278 -13.13 1.18 20.27
N PRO A 279 -12.45 1.08 19.11
CA PRO A 279 -11.40 2.02 18.76
C PRO A 279 -11.92 3.45 18.64
N ARG A 280 -11.11 4.41 19.11
CA ARG A 280 -11.37 5.84 18.94
C ARG A 280 -10.20 6.46 18.19
N VAL A 281 -10.51 7.14 17.11
CA VAL A 281 -9.53 7.86 16.29
C VAL A 281 -9.91 9.33 16.24
N GLY A 282 -8.95 10.22 16.18
CA GLY A 282 -9.19 11.64 16.16
C GLY A 282 -7.94 12.41 16.58
N ASN A 283 -8.05 13.73 16.74
CA ASN A 283 -6.98 14.64 17.18
C ASN A 283 -7.16 14.97 18.66
#